data_8cb59cb971531126ca2bec0f2befb5d2
#
_entry.id   8cb59cb971531126ca2bec0f2befb5d2
#
_cell.length_a   1.000
_cell.length_b   1.000
_cell.length_c   1.000
_cell.angle_alpha   90.00
_cell.angle_beta   90.00
_cell.angle_gamma   90.00
#
_symmetry.space_group_name_H-M   'P 1'
#
loop_
_entity.id
_entity.type
_entity.pdbx_description
1 polymer ?
#
loop_
_entity_poly.entity_id
_entity_poly.type
_entity_poly.pdbx_seq_one_letter_code
_entity_poly.pdbx_strand_id
1 'polypeptide(L)'
;INGVTYENVMMLDDLPCVVVPQSRMKTVITVQSGDSDQGGIVAGENAKDIACLITHCETPLAVSKLDAIKQFGPQENQLFDGTSIQARYLYDLFVPGKRLASIGAVVAP
;
A
#
# COMPACT_ATOMS: atom_id res chain seq x y z
N ILE A 1 -18.95 4.12 -4.09
CA ILE A 1 -19.05 2.92 -3.27
C ILE A 1 -19.02 3.35 -1.81
N ASN A 2 -20.10 3.18 -1.09
CA ASN A 2 -20.20 3.35 0.37
C ASN A 2 -19.52 4.60 0.95
N GLY A 3 -19.81 5.80 0.38
CA GLY A 3 -19.30 7.06 0.89
C GLY A 3 -17.89 7.42 0.45
N VAL A 4 -17.25 6.62 -0.40
CA VAL A 4 -15.96 6.99 -1.00
C VAL A 4 -16.22 7.89 -2.20
N THR A 5 -15.64 9.08 -2.19
CA THR A 5 -15.70 10.02 -3.31
C THR A 5 -14.46 9.85 -4.18
N TYR A 6 -14.66 9.56 -5.45
CA TYR A 6 -13.60 9.47 -6.46
C TYR A 6 -13.52 10.80 -7.21
N GLU A 7 -12.79 11.76 -6.66
CA GLU A 7 -12.49 13.01 -7.35
C GLU A 7 -11.26 12.83 -8.24
N ASN A 8 -11.33 13.32 -9.47
CA ASN A 8 -10.22 13.29 -10.44
C ASN A 8 -9.71 11.88 -10.81
N VAL A 9 -10.54 10.86 -10.67
CA VAL A 9 -10.23 9.50 -11.08
C VAL A 9 -10.82 9.25 -12.46
N MET A 10 -10.03 8.66 -13.36
CA MET A 10 -10.52 8.26 -14.67
C MET A 10 -11.53 7.12 -14.52
N MET A 11 -12.65 7.22 -15.20
CA MET A 11 -13.68 6.18 -15.21
C MET A 11 -13.65 5.42 -16.53
N LEU A 12 -13.72 4.12 -16.47
CA LEU A 12 -13.92 3.26 -17.63
C LEU A 12 -15.28 2.58 -17.46
N ASP A 13 -16.27 3.02 -18.25
CA ASP A 13 -17.68 2.75 -17.99
C ASP A 13 -18.02 3.10 -16.54
N ASP A 14 -18.53 2.39 -15.71
CA ASP A 14 -18.80 2.74 -14.31
C ASP A 14 -17.68 2.30 -13.35
N LEU A 15 -16.52 1.91 -13.88
CA LEU A 15 -15.39 1.45 -13.07
C LEU A 15 -14.37 2.56 -12.84
N PRO A 16 -14.05 2.89 -11.59
CA PRO A 16 -12.98 3.83 -11.29
C PRO A 16 -11.61 3.19 -11.59
N CYS A 17 -10.77 3.91 -12.33
CA CYS A 17 -9.43 3.48 -12.72
C CYS A 17 -8.39 4.27 -11.94
N VAL A 18 -7.47 3.58 -11.30
CA VAL A 18 -6.31 4.17 -10.63
C VAL A 18 -5.05 3.84 -11.41
N VAL A 19 -4.31 4.86 -11.79
CA VAL A 19 -3.03 4.68 -12.48
C VAL A 19 -1.95 4.36 -11.46
N VAL A 20 -1.28 3.23 -11.66
CA VAL A 20 -0.21 2.76 -10.79
C VAL A 20 1.08 2.65 -11.60
N PRO A 21 2.23 3.11 -11.07
CA PRO A 21 3.51 2.96 -11.75
C PRO A 21 3.84 1.49 -12.07
N GLN A 22 4.40 1.24 -13.24
CA GLN A 22 4.74 -0.11 -13.70
C GLN A 22 5.71 -0.84 -12.76
N SER A 23 6.54 -0.10 -12.03
CA SER A 23 7.45 -0.67 -11.04
C SER A 23 6.73 -1.41 -9.90
N ARG A 24 5.47 -1.08 -9.63
CA ARG A 24 4.63 -1.72 -8.62
C ARG A 24 3.70 -2.79 -9.19
N MET A 25 3.54 -2.82 -10.51
CA MET A 25 2.64 -3.74 -11.22
C MET A 25 3.42 -4.94 -11.74
N LYS A 26 3.95 -5.74 -10.81
CA LYS A 26 4.73 -6.94 -11.09
C LYS A 26 4.11 -8.17 -10.44
N THR A 27 4.24 -9.32 -11.07
CA THR A 27 3.72 -10.59 -10.52
C THR A 27 4.47 -11.06 -9.29
N VAL A 28 5.74 -10.70 -9.17
CA VAL A 28 6.59 -11.01 -8.00
C VAL A 28 7.34 -9.76 -7.59
N ILE A 29 7.26 -9.43 -6.32
CA ILE A 29 7.91 -8.25 -5.74
C ILE A 29 8.80 -8.71 -4.60
N THR A 30 10.03 -8.19 -4.57
CA THR A 30 10.98 -8.40 -3.49
C THR A 30 11.22 -7.08 -2.75
N VAL A 31 11.19 -7.12 -1.45
CA VAL A 31 11.50 -5.97 -0.59
C VAL A 31 12.97 -6.03 -0.22
N GLN A 32 13.71 -4.98 -0.54
CA GLN A 32 15.11 -4.83 -0.14
C GLN A 32 15.21 -4.01 1.14
N SER A 33 16.03 -4.47 2.09
CA SER A 33 16.40 -3.68 3.26
C SER A 33 17.41 -2.59 2.88
N GLY A 34 17.36 -1.46 3.57
CA GLY A 34 18.23 -0.32 3.24
C GLY A 34 19.66 -0.40 3.79
N ASP A 35 20.12 -1.56 4.30
CA ASP A 35 21.41 -1.65 4.97
C ASP A 35 22.61 -1.68 3.99
N SER A 36 22.48 -2.42 2.92
CA SER A 36 23.54 -2.55 1.89
C SER A 36 23.10 -2.05 0.50
N ASP A 37 21.79 -1.96 0.30
CA ASP A 37 21.15 -1.49 -0.92
C ASP A 37 20.36 -0.21 -0.66
N GLN A 38 19.87 0.42 -1.71
CA GLN A 38 19.07 1.63 -1.58
C GLN A 38 17.70 1.39 -0.92
N GLY A 39 17.38 0.16 -0.58
CA GLY A 39 16.08 -0.21 -0.04
C GLY A 39 14.94 -0.12 -1.06
N GLY A 40 13.75 -0.48 -0.64
CA GLY A 40 12.54 -0.33 -1.45
C GLY A 40 12.03 -1.63 -2.06
N ILE A 41 11.24 -1.50 -3.13
CA ILE A 41 10.57 -2.60 -3.80
C ILE A 41 11.19 -2.80 -5.18
N VAL A 42 11.63 -4.00 -5.47
CA VAL A 42 12.18 -4.38 -6.78
C VAL A 42 11.41 -5.57 -7.37
N ALA A 43 11.49 -5.73 -8.68
CA ALA A 43 10.93 -6.91 -9.33
C ALA A 43 11.67 -8.16 -8.86
N GLY A 44 10.92 -9.19 -8.52
CA GLY A 44 11.48 -10.50 -8.17
C GLY A 44 11.99 -11.25 -9.39
N GLU A 45 12.63 -12.39 -9.13
CA GLU A 45 13.10 -13.27 -10.19
C GLU A 45 11.93 -13.79 -11.02
N ASN A 46 12.06 -13.73 -12.34
CA ASN A 46 11.00 -14.09 -13.31
C ASN A 46 9.70 -13.29 -13.18
N ALA A 47 9.76 -12.08 -12.62
CA ALA A 47 8.60 -11.21 -12.53
C ALA A 47 8.13 -10.78 -13.92
N LYS A 48 6.81 -10.85 -14.13
CA LYS A 48 6.16 -10.35 -15.35
C LYS A 48 5.40 -9.08 -15.04
N ASP A 49 5.19 -8.27 -16.03
CA ASP A 49 4.42 -7.04 -15.93
C ASP A 49 2.91 -7.34 -15.87
N ILE A 50 2.23 -6.66 -14.98
CA ILE A 50 0.77 -6.65 -14.92
C ILE A 50 0.30 -5.41 -15.65
N ALA A 51 -0.45 -5.59 -16.73
CA ALA A 51 -0.99 -4.48 -17.49
C ALA A 51 -2.25 -3.90 -16.83
N CYS A 52 -3.08 -4.75 -16.26
CA CYS A 52 -4.32 -4.35 -15.61
C CYS A 52 -4.65 -5.30 -14.47
N LEU A 53 -5.10 -4.74 -13.37
CA LEU A 53 -5.60 -5.48 -12.22
C LEU A 53 -7.02 -5.01 -11.92
N ILE A 54 -7.97 -5.94 -11.89
CA ILE A 54 -9.37 -5.66 -11.56
C ILE A 54 -9.69 -6.41 -10.27
N THR A 55 -10.23 -5.71 -9.31
CA THR A 55 -10.63 -6.30 -8.04
C THR A 55 -11.91 -5.65 -7.52
N HIS A 56 -12.73 -6.42 -6.82
CA HIS A 56 -13.84 -5.86 -6.07
C HIS A 56 -13.32 -5.09 -4.86
N CYS A 57 -13.97 -3.98 -4.50
CA CYS A 57 -13.52 -3.10 -3.43
C CYS A 57 -13.43 -3.76 -2.05
N GLU A 58 -14.23 -4.80 -1.81
CA GLU A 58 -14.24 -5.54 -0.53
C GLU A 58 -13.30 -6.74 -0.51
N THR A 59 -12.62 -7.02 -1.61
CA THR A 59 -11.75 -8.20 -1.72
C THR A 59 -10.52 -8.08 -0.82
N PRO A 60 -9.73 -6.98 -0.89
CA PRO A 60 -8.65 -6.78 0.06
C PRO A 60 -9.18 -6.28 1.39
N LEU A 61 -8.65 -6.81 2.47
CA LEU A 61 -8.92 -6.37 3.83
C LEU A 61 -7.71 -5.60 4.36
N ALA A 62 -7.93 -4.34 4.68
CA ALA A 62 -6.94 -3.51 5.35
C ALA A 62 -7.22 -3.52 6.86
N VAL A 63 -6.24 -3.87 7.65
CA VAL A 63 -6.33 -3.89 9.12
C VAL A 63 -5.26 -2.99 9.70
N SER A 64 -5.68 -2.05 10.54
CA SER A 64 -4.79 -1.23 11.35
C SER A 64 -4.84 -1.70 12.79
N LYS A 65 -3.69 -2.04 13.36
CA LYS A 65 -3.58 -2.53 14.73
C LYS A 65 -3.08 -1.46 15.69
N LEU A 66 -2.18 -0.63 15.25
CA LEU A 66 -1.58 0.42 16.04
C LEU A 66 -1.57 1.72 15.24
N ASP A 67 -2.21 2.72 15.79
CA ASP A 67 -2.21 4.08 15.26
C ASP A 67 -2.11 5.01 16.46
N ALA A 68 -0.89 5.46 16.75
CA ALA A 68 -0.61 6.27 17.92
C ALA A 68 0.34 7.43 17.59
N ILE A 69 -0.07 8.61 17.98
CA ILE A 69 0.76 9.82 17.94
C ILE A 69 0.96 10.30 19.37
N LYS A 70 2.22 10.47 19.78
CA LYS A 70 2.59 11.00 21.08
C LYS A 70 3.39 12.29 20.91
N GLN A 71 3.08 13.26 21.74
CA GLN A 71 3.79 14.53 21.80
C GLN A 71 4.43 14.68 23.18
N PHE A 72 5.71 15.01 23.20
CA PHE A 72 6.48 15.27 24.42
C PHE A 72 6.89 16.75 24.42
N GLY A 73 6.49 17.45 25.46
CA GLY A 73 6.86 18.86 25.64
C GLY A 73 8.33 19.04 26.05
N PRO A 74 8.83 20.30 26.10
CA PRO A 74 10.22 20.57 26.45
C PRO A 74 10.62 20.03 27.82
N GLN A 75 9.70 19.98 28.79
CA GLN A 75 9.95 19.46 30.13
C GLN A 75 10.05 17.92 30.19
N GLU A 76 9.43 17.23 29.23
CA GLU A 76 9.42 15.78 29.14
C GLU A 76 10.54 15.25 28.23
N ASN A 77 11.06 16.11 27.38
CA ASN A 77 12.10 15.75 26.43
C ASN A 77 13.48 16.06 27.04
N GLN A 78 14.17 15.03 27.48
CA GLN A 78 15.48 15.17 28.14
C GLN A 78 16.64 15.35 27.14
N LEU A 79 16.42 15.14 25.86
CA LEU A 79 17.47 15.15 24.85
C LEU A 79 17.76 16.55 24.29
N PHE A 80 16.75 17.40 24.22
CA PHE A 80 16.90 18.78 23.73
C PHE A 80 15.73 19.64 24.20
N ASP A 81 15.94 20.95 24.24
CA ASP A 81 14.91 21.93 24.59
C ASP A 81 13.96 22.13 23.38
N GLY A 82 12.91 21.33 23.32
CA GLY A 82 11.97 21.38 22.23
C GLY A 82 10.86 20.33 22.35
N THR A 83 9.91 20.39 21.44
CA THR A 83 8.81 19.42 21.36
C THR A 83 9.19 18.26 20.47
N SER A 84 9.05 17.04 20.97
CA SER A 84 9.24 15.80 20.23
C SER A 84 7.90 15.18 19.87
N ILE A 85 7.76 14.75 18.63
CA ILE A 85 6.57 14.03 18.15
C ILE A 85 6.98 12.64 17.73
N GLN A 86 6.30 11.64 18.28
CA GLN A 86 6.47 10.23 17.94
C GLN A 86 5.19 9.69 17.32
N ALA A 87 5.27 9.19 16.09
CA ALA A 87 4.16 8.53 15.41
C ALA A 87 4.49 7.05 15.19
N ARG A 88 3.53 6.18 15.43
CA ARG A 88 3.65 4.74 15.20
C ARG A 88 2.41 4.24 14.49
N TYR A 89 2.62 3.50 13.40
CA TYR A 89 1.57 2.86 12.64
C TYR A 89 1.92 1.39 12.43
N LEU A 90 0.93 0.54 12.61
CA LEU A 90 1.04 -0.87 12.26
C LEU A 90 -0.21 -1.25 11.49
N TYR A 91 -0.06 -1.57 10.23
CA TYR A 91 -1.14 -1.98 9.36
C TYR A 91 -0.72 -3.13 8.45
N ASP A 92 -1.69 -3.85 7.97
CA ASP A 92 -1.49 -4.92 7.00
C ASP A 92 -2.66 -4.97 6.01
N LEU A 93 -2.39 -5.51 4.85
CA LEU A 93 -3.36 -5.73 3.79
C LEU A 93 -3.30 -7.20 3.37
N PHE A 94 -4.42 -7.88 3.41
CA PHE A 94 -4.46 -9.28 2.99
C PHE A 94 -5.75 -9.60 2.22
N VAL A 95 -5.68 -10.66 1.43
CA VAL A 95 -6.81 -11.17 0.65
C VAL A 95 -7.19 -12.54 1.18
N PRO A 96 -8.42 -12.71 1.73
CA PRO A 96 -8.90 -14.02 2.14
C PRO A 96 -8.98 -14.99 0.95
N GLY A 97 -8.58 -16.25 1.15
CA GLY A 97 -8.56 -17.25 0.07
C GLY A 97 -9.90 -17.43 -0.63
N LYS A 98 -11.02 -17.26 0.11
CA LYS A 98 -12.37 -17.35 -0.45
C LYS A 98 -12.72 -16.20 -1.42
N ARG A 99 -11.97 -15.10 -1.37
CA ARG A 99 -12.19 -13.91 -2.20
C ARG A 99 -11.21 -13.80 -3.38
N LEU A 100 -10.29 -14.74 -3.52
CA LEU A 100 -9.32 -14.72 -4.63
C LEU A 100 -9.99 -14.77 -6.02
N ALA A 101 -11.14 -15.40 -6.14
CA ALA A 101 -11.88 -15.44 -7.39
C ALA A 101 -12.44 -14.10 -7.88
N SER A 102 -12.45 -13.08 -7.00
CA SER A 102 -12.90 -11.73 -7.35
C SER A 102 -11.78 -10.80 -7.82
N ILE A 103 -10.59 -11.35 -8.03
CA ILE A 103 -9.44 -10.63 -8.59
C ILE A 103 -9.14 -11.16 -9.97
N GLY A 104 -9.05 -10.27 -10.95
CA GLY A 104 -8.60 -10.56 -12.30
C GLY A 104 -7.36 -9.75 -12.65
N ALA A 105 -6.43 -10.36 -13.34
CA ALA A 105 -5.20 -9.69 -13.78
C ALA A 105 -4.88 -10.01 -15.23
N VAL A 106 -4.45 -9.02 -15.96
CA VAL A 106 -3.90 -9.16 -17.32
C VAL A 106 -2.38 -9.07 -17.19
N VAL A 107 -1.70 -10.16 -17.47
CA VAL A 107 -0.25 -10.29 -17.34
C VAL A 107 0.40 -10.29 -18.72
N ALA A 108 1.48 -9.56 -18.87
CA ALA A 108 2.26 -9.54 -20.10
C ALA A 108 2.88 -10.94 -20.38
N PRO A 109 2.98 -11.34 -21.63
CA PRO A 109 3.55 -12.62 -22.00
C PRO A 109 5.04 -12.77 -21.65
#